data_107d44c3914798dbe3ef8e41d9fb6046
#
_entry.id   107d44c3914798dbe3ef8e41d9fb6046
#
_cell.length_a   1.000
_cell.length_b   1.000
_cell.length_c   1.000
_cell.angle_alpha   90.00
_cell.angle_beta   90.00
_cell.angle_gamma   90.00
#
_symmetry.space_group_name_H-M   'P 1'
#
loop_
_entity.id
_entity.type
_entity.pdbx_description
1 polymer ?
#
loop_
_entity_poly.entity_id
_entity_poly.type
_entity_poly.pdbx_seq_one_letter_code
_entity_poly.pdbx_strand_id
1 'polypeptide(L)'
;FADSGRCVKVPALPSFTPPPSQCVKAFEAQEAYGLVWVRLATGEELSAVPALAALPAFEAEADAHLRKLNCGPYDVAASAPRIIENFLDMSHFGFVHEGWLGSRDATAIEAYAVETTATGVLATGCKAVQPQSNLHSTSAAEVEYTYEVTAPYAAVLTKLPESGTTKAGWRESIALFICPVTPETSRVWFRLAVADFDSPDAQLQEFQHTIFCQDQPVLESQQPK
;
A
#
# COMPACT_ATOMS: atom_id res chain seq x y z
N PHE A 1 29.69 -14.56 2.30
CA PHE A 1 29.68 -14.04 0.94
C PHE A 1 29.97 -12.54 0.97
N ALA A 2 30.54 -11.99 -0.10
CA ALA A 2 30.66 -10.55 -0.33
C ALA A 2 29.35 -10.00 -0.95
N ASP A 3 29.19 -8.66 -1.02
CA ASP A 3 28.02 -7.98 -1.61
C ASP A 3 27.78 -8.37 -3.08
N SER A 4 28.82 -8.74 -3.79
CA SER A 4 28.75 -9.29 -5.16
C SER A 4 28.20 -10.72 -5.24
N GLY A 5 27.86 -11.35 -4.11
CA GLY A 5 27.47 -12.75 -4.03
C GLY A 5 28.65 -13.76 -4.09
N ARG A 6 29.90 -13.30 -4.23
CA ARG A 6 31.07 -14.17 -4.26
C ARG A 6 31.31 -14.82 -2.90
N CYS A 7 31.57 -16.13 -2.86
CA CYS A 7 32.03 -16.79 -1.64
C CYS A 7 33.46 -16.35 -1.32
N VAL A 8 33.68 -15.72 -0.18
CA VAL A 8 35.02 -15.21 0.23
C VAL A 8 35.64 -16.07 1.33
N LYS A 9 34.88 -16.88 2.03
CA LYS A 9 35.36 -17.73 3.13
C LYS A 9 34.40 -18.89 3.40
N VAL A 10 34.95 -20.06 3.70
CA VAL A 10 34.22 -21.22 4.25
C VAL A 10 34.71 -21.41 5.70
N PRO A 11 33.90 -21.07 6.70
CA PRO A 11 34.34 -21.10 8.11
C PRO A 11 34.82 -22.48 8.57
N ALA A 12 34.20 -23.57 8.08
CA ALA A 12 34.57 -24.95 8.39
C ALA A 12 35.88 -25.40 7.73
N LEU A 13 36.39 -24.64 6.76
CA LEU A 13 37.62 -24.94 6.00
C LEU A 13 38.48 -23.68 5.91
N PRO A 14 39.15 -23.24 7.00
CA PRO A 14 39.81 -21.93 7.10
C PRO A 14 40.93 -21.71 6.05
N SER A 15 41.58 -22.77 5.61
CA SER A 15 42.65 -22.72 4.58
C SER A 15 42.15 -22.86 3.16
N PHE A 16 40.87 -23.11 2.94
CA PHE A 16 40.29 -23.25 1.60
C PHE A 16 39.96 -21.89 1.01
N THR A 17 40.47 -21.66 -0.21
CA THR A 17 40.13 -20.47 -1.00
C THR A 17 39.01 -20.83 -1.97
N PRO A 18 37.80 -20.30 -1.78
CA PRO A 18 36.67 -20.60 -2.65
C PRO A 18 36.94 -20.13 -4.09
N PRO A 19 36.73 -20.97 -5.11
CA PRO A 19 36.85 -20.56 -6.49
C PRO A 19 35.76 -19.54 -6.89
N PRO A 20 35.97 -18.72 -7.96
CA PRO A 20 34.98 -17.73 -8.41
C PRO A 20 33.62 -18.32 -8.77
N SER A 21 33.57 -19.62 -9.13
CA SER A 21 32.29 -20.32 -9.42
C SER A 21 31.43 -20.56 -8.20
N GLN A 22 32.00 -20.47 -6.99
CA GLN A 22 31.22 -20.52 -5.75
C GLN A 22 30.65 -19.14 -5.44
N CYS A 23 29.49 -18.84 -5.99
CA CYS A 23 28.77 -17.59 -5.78
C CYS A 23 27.28 -17.85 -5.59
N VAL A 24 26.62 -16.91 -4.93
CA VAL A 24 25.16 -16.81 -4.86
C VAL A 24 24.68 -15.67 -5.75
N LYS A 25 23.47 -15.76 -6.24
CA LYS A 25 22.85 -14.69 -6.99
C LYS A 25 22.65 -13.49 -6.07
N ALA A 26 23.12 -12.31 -6.47
CA ALA A 26 22.92 -11.06 -5.77
C ALA A 26 21.83 -10.25 -6.48
N PHE A 27 21.00 -9.57 -5.70
CA PHE A 27 19.94 -8.70 -6.18
C PHE A 27 20.15 -7.29 -5.64
N GLU A 28 19.77 -6.29 -6.43
CA GLU A 28 19.73 -4.92 -5.95
C GLU A 28 18.57 -4.79 -4.96
N ALA A 29 18.84 -4.14 -3.82
CA ALA A 29 17.85 -3.90 -2.78
C ALA A 29 17.94 -2.46 -2.27
N GLN A 30 16.80 -1.89 -1.87
CA GLN A 30 16.68 -0.57 -1.28
C GLN A 30 15.69 -0.59 -0.12
N GLU A 31 16.01 0.09 0.97
CA GLU A 31 15.08 0.30 2.08
C GLU A 31 14.30 1.59 1.88
N ALA A 32 12.97 1.50 1.88
CA ALA A 32 12.07 2.65 1.90
C ALA A 32 10.71 2.25 2.46
N TYR A 33 10.00 3.20 3.07
CA TYR A 33 8.65 3.03 3.62
C TYR A 33 8.56 1.92 4.67
N GLY A 34 9.68 1.64 5.38
CA GLY A 34 9.78 0.53 6.32
C GLY A 34 9.72 -0.86 5.68
N LEU A 35 9.99 -0.96 4.39
CA LEU A 35 10.04 -2.18 3.59
C LEU A 35 11.39 -2.32 2.91
N VAL A 36 11.76 -3.56 2.56
CA VAL A 36 12.90 -3.85 1.68
C VAL A 36 12.37 -4.12 0.28
N TRP A 37 12.76 -3.27 -0.64
CA TRP A 37 12.43 -3.37 -2.06
C TRP A 37 13.54 -4.11 -2.78
N VAL A 38 13.18 -5.10 -3.59
CA VAL A 38 14.16 -5.95 -4.29
C VAL A 38 13.88 -5.93 -5.79
N ARG A 39 14.92 -5.66 -6.58
CA ARG A 39 14.88 -5.77 -8.03
C ARG A 39 15.30 -7.17 -8.43
N LEU A 40 14.39 -7.93 -9.03
CA LEU A 40 14.65 -9.34 -9.39
C LEU A 40 15.47 -9.52 -10.68
N ALA A 41 15.58 -8.48 -11.54
CA ALA A 41 16.43 -8.52 -12.72
C ALA A 41 17.90 -8.65 -12.34
N THR A 42 18.66 -9.43 -13.10
CA THR A 42 20.10 -9.67 -12.85
C THR A 42 20.88 -9.78 -14.16
N GLY A 43 22.19 -9.50 -14.10
CA GLY A 43 23.09 -9.69 -15.24
C GLY A 43 22.68 -8.88 -16.49
N GLU A 44 22.53 -9.55 -17.64
CA GLU A 44 22.15 -8.92 -18.91
C GLU A 44 20.73 -8.33 -18.86
N GLU A 45 19.84 -8.89 -18.03
CA GLU A 45 18.49 -8.35 -17.84
C GLU A 45 18.53 -6.94 -17.23
N LEU A 46 19.53 -6.63 -16.39
CA LEU A 46 19.72 -5.28 -15.83
C LEU A 46 20.02 -4.24 -16.92
N SER A 47 20.67 -4.65 -18.02
CA SER A 47 20.99 -3.74 -19.13
C SER A 47 19.77 -3.44 -20.00
N ALA A 48 18.79 -4.34 -20.04
CA ALA A 48 17.56 -4.21 -20.81
C ALA A 48 16.44 -3.48 -20.06
N VAL A 49 16.51 -3.40 -18.72
CA VAL A 49 15.55 -2.69 -17.89
C VAL A 49 16.11 -1.30 -17.55
N PRO A 50 15.35 -0.20 -17.70
CA PRO A 50 15.80 1.13 -17.30
C PRO A 50 16.44 1.10 -15.91
N ALA A 51 17.53 1.88 -15.74
CA ALA A 51 18.16 2.08 -14.44
C ALA A 51 17.04 2.30 -13.39
N LEU A 52 17.19 1.68 -12.21
CA LEU A 52 16.22 1.60 -11.11
C LEU A 52 15.02 2.53 -11.32
N ALA A 53 13.89 1.99 -11.76
CA ALA A 53 12.65 2.75 -11.71
C ALA A 53 12.55 3.30 -10.30
N ALA A 54 12.32 4.60 -10.18
CA ALA A 54 12.12 5.21 -8.87
C ALA A 54 11.06 4.40 -8.14
N LEU A 55 11.26 4.17 -6.84
CA LEU A 55 10.23 3.54 -6.02
C LEU A 55 8.92 4.33 -6.17
N PRO A 56 7.76 3.68 -6.00
CA PRO A 56 6.48 4.38 -6.04
C PRO A 56 6.50 5.59 -5.11
N ALA A 57 6.03 6.74 -5.60
CA ALA A 57 6.00 7.94 -4.79
C ALA A 57 4.99 7.82 -3.64
N PHE A 58 5.37 8.27 -2.45
CA PHE A 58 4.50 8.44 -1.30
C PHE A 58 4.94 9.71 -0.56
N GLU A 59 4.41 10.86 -0.99
CA GLU A 59 4.82 12.17 -0.49
C GLU A 59 4.64 12.33 1.01
N ALA A 60 3.58 11.72 1.58
CA ALA A 60 3.31 11.76 3.00
C ALA A 60 4.42 11.12 3.87
N GLU A 61 5.32 10.31 3.29
CA GLU A 61 6.47 9.74 4.01
C GLU A 61 7.41 10.82 4.55
N ALA A 62 7.60 11.91 3.81
CA ALA A 62 8.48 13.01 4.21
C ALA A 62 7.86 13.98 5.23
N ASP A 63 6.54 13.93 5.45
CA ASP A 63 5.85 14.83 6.38
C ASP A 63 6.08 14.41 7.84
N ALA A 64 6.87 15.20 8.57
CA ALA A 64 7.17 14.96 9.98
C ALA A 64 5.95 15.12 10.92
N HIS A 65 4.87 15.77 10.45
CA HIS A 65 3.61 15.90 11.20
C HIS A 65 2.69 14.68 11.06
N LEU A 66 3.11 13.68 10.31
CA LEU A 66 2.41 12.42 10.17
C LEU A 66 3.26 11.28 10.75
N ARG A 67 2.68 10.48 11.59
CA ARG A 67 3.26 9.23 12.10
C ARG A 67 3.14 8.15 11.04
N LYS A 68 4.17 7.32 10.88
CA LYS A 68 4.23 6.26 9.87
C LYS A 68 4.15 4.89 10.50
N LEU A 69 3.25 4.06 9.97
CA LEU A 69 3.03 2.68 10.43
C LEU A 69 2.89 1.76 9.22
N ASN A 70 3.33 0.51 9.34
CA ASN A 70 3.06 -0.52 8.36
C ASN A 70 1.98 -1.47 8.87
N CYS A 71 1.05 -1.87 7.99
CA CYS A 71 0.09 -2.94 8.22
C CYS A 71 0.29 -4.04 7.18
N GLY A 72 0.11 -5.28 7.59
CA GLY A 72 0.42 -6.45 6.76
C GLY A 72 1.75 -7.12 7.17
N PRO A 73 2.27 -8.05 6.35
CA PRO A 73 1.74 -8.43 5.02
C PRO A 73 0.41 -9.17 5.10
N TYR A 74 -0.39 -9.03 4.02
CA TYR A 74 -1.59 -9.82 3.78
C TYR A 74 -1.37 -10.67 2.53
N ASP A 75 -1.57 -11.97 2.62
CA ASP A 75 -1.60 -12.87 1.47
C ASP A 75 -3.03 -12.96 0.95
N VAL A 76 -3.24 -12.64 -0.34
CA VAL A 76 -4.54 -12.50 -0.97
C VAL A 76 -4.60 -13.36 -2.23
N ALA A 77 -5.62 -14.20 -2.34
CA ALA A 77 -5.88 -15.03 -3.53
C ALA A 77 -6.60 -14.21 -4.63
N ALA A 78 -5.98 -13.09 -5.01
CA ALA A 78 -6.43 -12.22 -6.11
C ALA A 78 -5.22 -11.61 -6.83
N SER A 79 -5.40 -11.25 -8.10
CA SER A 79 -4.37 -10.57 -8.87
C SER A 79 -4.14 -9.15 -8.38
N ALA A 80 -2.94 -8.61 -8.60
CA ALA A 80 -2.61 -7.26 -8.22
C ALA A 80 -3.51 -6.19 -8.88
N PRO A 81 -3.90 -6.29 -10.16
CA PRO A 81 -4.89 -5.36 -10.74
C PRO A 81 -6.23 -5.34 -10.00
N ARG A 82 -6.75 -6.50 -9.58
CA ARG A 82 -8.01 -6.56 -8.81
C ARG A 82 -7.92 -5.85 -7.46
N ILE A 83 -6.78 -5.94 -6.81
CA ILE A 83 -6.55 -5.25 -5.55
C ILE A 83 -6.46 -3.74 -5.76
N ILE A 84 -5.84 -3.27 -6.85
CA ILE A 84 -5.85 -1.85 -7.22
C ILE A 84 -7.28 -1.37 -7.52
N GLU A 85 -8.06 -2.12 -8.32
CA GLU A 85 -9.46 -1.81 -8.60
C GLU A 85 -10.28 -1.64 -7.30
N ASN A 86 -10.17 -2.58 -6.37
CA ASN A 86 -10.85 -2.49 -5.08
C ASN A 86 -10.41 -1.27 -4.27
N PHE A 87 -9.11 -0.98 -4.23
CA PHE A 87 -8.59 0.17 -3.47
C PHE A 87 -9.08 1.52 -4.01
N LEU A 88 -9.32 1.62 -5.31
CA LEU A 88 -9.80 2.84 -5.97
C LEU A 88 -11.33 2.96 -6.00
N ASP A 89 -12.04 1.88 -5.71
CA ASP A 89 -13.51 1.85 -5.75
C ASP A 89 -14.11 2.36 -4.45
N MET A 90 -15.02 3.32 -4.52
CA MET A 90 -15.80 3.80 -3.38
C MET A 90 -17.21 3.18 -3.36
N SER A 91 -17.66 2.58 -4.46
CA SER A 91 -19.04 2.12 -4.59
C SER A 91 -19.35 0.91 -3.69
N HIS A 92 -18.32 0.16 -3.29
CA HIS A 92 -18.48 -0.96 -2.36
C HIS A 92 -18.62 -0.53 -0.90
N PHE A 93 -18.29 0.71 -0.53
CA PHE A 93 -18.25 1.17 0.87
C PHE A 93 -19.55 0.92 1.62
N GLY A 94 -20.70 1.25 1.01
CA GLY A 94 -22.00 1.07 1.63
C GLY A 94 -22.42 -0.40 1.81
N PHE A 95 -21.70 -1.34 1.23
CA PHE A 95 -22.03 -2.77 1.25
C PHE A 95 -20.98 -3.59 1.99
N VAL A 96 -19.72 -3.45 1.63
CA VAL A 96 -18.60 -4.20 2.22
C VAL A 96 -18.21 -3.62 3.57
N HIS A 97 -18.19 -2.30 3.67
CA HIS A 97 -17.80 -1.55 4.88
C HIS A 97 -18.99 -0.87 5.57
N GLU A 98 -20.18 -1.48 5.49
CA GLU A 98 -21.37 -0.93 6.11
C GLU A 98 -21.16 -0.69 7.62
N GLY A 99 -21.54 0.50 8.07
CA GLY A 99 -21.35 0.93 9.47
C GLY A 99 -19.95 1.48 9.77
N TRP A 100 -18.98 1.35 8.85
CA TRP A 100 -17.63 1.91 8.92
C TRP A 100 -17.46 2.99 7.85
N LEU A 101 -16.96 2.61 6.68
CA LEU A 101 -16.66 3.54 5.60
C LEU A 101 -17.88 3.85 4.71
N GLY A 102 -19.03 3.29 4.99
CA GLY A 102 -20.25 3.54 4.22
C GLY A 102 -21.53 3.11 4.92
N SER A 103 -22.64 3.50 4.30
CA SER A 103 -24.00 3.14 4.70
C SER A 103 -24.84 2.79 3.48
N ARG A 104 -25.72 1.80 3.60
CA ARG A 104 -26.68 1.43 2.55
C ARG A 104 -27.68 2.55 2.24
N ASP A 105 -27.87 3.48 3.16
CA ASP A 105 -28.74 4.63 2.98
C ASP A 105 -28.07 5.78 2.21
N ALA A 106 -26.74 5.71 1.99
CA ALA A 106 -25.94 6.73 1.32
C ALA A 106 -24.92 6.08 0.35
N THR A 107 -25.40 5.41 -0.69
CA THR A 107 -24.57 4.68 -1.65
C THR A 107 -24.25 5.45 -2.93
N ALA A 108 -24.88 6.62 -3.14
CA ALA A 108 -24.63 7.43 -4.32
C ALA A 108 -23.22 8.04 -4.27
N ILE A 109 -22.48 7.88 -5.35
CA ILE A 109 -21.17 8.51 -5.52
C ILE A 109 -21.36 9.72 -6.46
N GLU A 110 -20.99 10.89 -5.99
CA GLU A 110 -20.98 12.12 -6.79
C GLU A 110 -19.91 12.06 -7.89
N ALA A 111 -20.09 12.86 -8.94
CA ALA A 111 -19.09 12.98 -9.99
C ALA A 111 -17.81 13.61 -9.44
N TYR A 112 -16.68 13.03 -9.77
CA TYR A 112 -15.34 13.48 -9.38
C TYR A 112 -14.44 13.61 -10.61
N ALA A 113 -13.32 14.32 -10.46
CA ALA A 113 -12.38 14.54 -11.55
C ALA A 113 -11.33 13.40 -11.59
N VAL A 114 -10.98 12.98 -12.82
CA VAL A 114 -9.91 12.00 -13.05
C VAL A 114 -9.01 12.52 -14.16
N GLU A 115 -7.70 12.48 -13.91
CA GLU A 115 -6.69 12.86 -14.88
C GLU A 115 -5.57 11.81 -14.98
N THR A 116 -4.98 11.69 -16.18
CA THR A 116 -3.79 10.86 -16.37
C THR A 116 -2.56 11.68 -16.06
N THR A 117 -1.70 11.15 -15.19
CA THR A 117 -0.40 11.74 -14.84
C THR A 117 0.74 11.07 -15.58
N ALA A 118 1.96 11.53 -15.40
CA ALA A 118 3.15 10.91 -15.98
C ALA A 118 3.43 9.49 -15.43
N THR A 119 2.93 9.18 -14.25
CA THR A 119 3.18 7.93 -13.53
C THR A 119 1.95 7.02 -13.43
N GLY A 120 0.74 7.56 -13.69
CA GLY A 120 -0.49 6.78 -13.55
C GLY A 120 -1.74 7.64 -13.66
N VAL A 121 -2.58 7.63 -12.64
CA VAL A 121 -3.90 8.29 -12.60
C VAL A 121 -4.06 9.01 -11.27
N LEU A 122 -4.67 10.20 -11.33
CA LEU A 122 -5.07 10.98 -10.15
C LEU A 122 -6.59 11.23 -10.20
N ALA A 123 -7.29 10.89 -9.11
CA ALA A 123 -8.70 11.22 -8.90
C ALA A 123 -8.84 12.18 -7.71
N THR A 124 -9.60 13.27 -7.91
CA THR A 124 -9.79 14.33 -6.91
C THR A 124 -11.26 14.70 -6.75
N GLY A 125 -11.60 15.23 -5.56
CA GLY A 125 -12.98 15.59 -5.23
C GLY A 125 -13.89 14.36 -5.04
N CYS A 126 -13.29 13.21 -4.74
CA CYS A 126 -14.02 11.99 -4.45
C CYS A 126 -14.64 12.09 -3.05
N LYS A 127 -15.95 11.86 -2.91
CA LYS A 127 -16.65 12.05 -1.66
C LYS A 127 -17.48 10.84 -1.28
N ALA A 128 -17.48 10.51 0.02
CA ALA A 128 -18.31 9.46 0.58
C ALA A 128 -18.79 9.85 1.99
N VAL A 129 -20.02 9.49 2.34
CA VAL A 129 -20.54 9.64 3.70
C VAL A 129 -20.14 8.40 4.50
N GLN A 130 -19.38 8.61 5.58
CA GLN A 130 -18.83 7.55 6.41
C GLN A 130 -19.36 7.63 7.84
N PRO A 131 -20.00 6.57 8.36
CA PRO A 131 -20.38 6.47 9.77
C PRO A 131 -19.17 6.58 10.70
N GLN A 132 -18.03 5.95 10.32
CA GLN A 132 -16.79 5.97 11.07
C GLN A 132 -15.59 6.10 10.13
N SER A 133 -15.18 7.33 9.85
CA SER A 133 -14.10 7.62 8.89
C SER A 133 -12.71 7.24 9.41
N ASN A 134 -12.52 7.19 10.72
CA ASN A 134 -11.24 6.89 11.38
C ASN A 134 -11.46 6.50 12.85
N LEU A 135 -10.40 6.17 13.56
CA LEU A 135 -10.42 5.76 14.97
C LEU A 135 -11.06 6.81 15.92
N HIS A 136 -10.99 8.10 15.57
CA HIS A 136 -11.45 9.22 16.39
C HIS A 136 -12.75 9.85 15.89
N SER A 137 -13.47 9.20 14.99
CA SER A 137 -14.75 9.71 14.51
C SER A 137 -15.74 9.83 15.66
N THR A 138 -16.38 10.99 15.76
CA THR A 138 -17.40 11.33 16.79
C THR A 138 -18.80 11.31 16.23
N SER A 139 -18.94 11.37 14.89
CA SER A 139 -20.19 11.32 14.14
C SER A 139 -19.93 10.88 12.72
N ALA A 140 -20.99 10.52 11.99
CA ALA A 140 -20.91 10.36 10.55
C ALA A 140 -20.46 11.67 9.90
N ALA A 141 -19.64 11.56 8.84
CA ALA A 141 -19.03 12.69 8.14
C ALA A 141 -19.01 12.46 6.64
N GLU A 142 -19.10 13.54 5.87
CA GLU A 142 -18.60 13.53 4.51
C GLU A 142 -17.07 13.53 4.55
N VAL A 143 -16.48 12.57 3.86
CA VAL A 143 -15.02 12.44 3.74
C VAL A 143 -14.64 12.67 2.31
N GLU A 144 -13.72 13.62 2.09
CA GLU A 144 -13.13 13.87 0.78
C GLU A 144 -11.89 13.00 0.61
N TYR A 145 -11.78 12.35 -0.55
CA TYR A 145 -10.68 11.51 -0.95
C TYR A 145 -9.96 12.07 -2.17
N THR A 146 -8.66 11.88 -2.15
CA THR A 146 -7.82 11.90 -3.34
C THR A 146 -7.21 10.52 -3.51
N TYR A 147 -7.29 9.96 -4.71
CA TYR A 147 -6.66 8.69 -5.07
C TYR A 147 -5.62 8.91 -6.15
N GLU A 148 -4.46 8.31 -5.99
CA GLU A 148 -3.38 8.37 -6.96
C GLU A 148 -2.79 6.97 -7.20
N VAL A 149 -2.65 6.58 -8.47
CA VAL A 149 -1.84 5.43 -8.85
C VAL A 149 -0.46 5.94 -9.22
N THR A 150 0.55 5.64 -8.42
CA THR A 150 1.90 6.21 -8.55
C THR A 150 2.87 5.30 -9.30
N ALA A 151 2.54 4.01 -9.42
CA ALA A 151 3.24 3.01 -10.20
C ALA A 151 2.32 1.79 -10.41
N PRO A 152 2.63 0.88 -11.35
CA PRO A 152 1.94 -0.41 -11.38
C PRO A 152 1.95 -1.06 -9.99
N TYR A 153 0.78 -1.46 -9.51
CA TYR A 153 0.58 -2.12 -8.22
C TYR A 153 0.96 -1.27 -6.98
N ALA A 154 0.98 0.05 -7.13
CA ALA A 154 1.11 0.99 -6.04
C ALA A 154 0.10 2.13 -6.18
N ALA A 155 -0.68 2.37 -5.14
CA ALA A 155 -1.66 3.43 -5.09
C ALA A 155 -1.64 4.13 -3.74
N VAL A 156 -2.06 5.38 -3.74
CA VAL A 156 -2.14 6.22 -2.53
C VAL A 156 -3.55 6.78 -2.43
N LEU A 157 -4.13 6.75 -1.25
CA LEU A 157 -5.28 7.57 -0.92
C LEU A 157 -4.89 8.59 0.15
N THR A 158 -5.51 9.76 0.07
CA THR A 158 -5.51 10.75 1.15
C THR A 158 -6.94 11.06 1.49
N LYS A 159 -7.29 11.10 2.79
CA LYS A 159 -8.64 11.39 3.25
C LYS A 159 -8.67 12.51 4.26
N LEU A 160 -9.67 13.38 4.10
CA LEU A 160 -9.94 14.55 4.91
C LEU A 160 -11.40 14.50 5.35
N PRO A 161 -11.70 14.07 6.60
CA PRO A 161 -13.03 14.14 7.16
C PRO A 161 -13.49 15.59 7.35
N GLU A 162 -14.79 15.82 7.25
CA GLU A 162 -15.41 17.11 7.55
C GLU A 162 -14.99 17.63 8.94
N SER A 163 -14.70 18.94 9.01
CA SER A 163 -14.23 19.58 10.23
C SER A 163 -15.25 19.42 11.37
N GLY A 164 -14.77 19.06 12.55
CA GLY A 164 -15.59 18.88 13.75
C GLY A 164 -16.16 17.46 13.93
N THR A 165 -15.96 16.55 12.98
CA THR A 165 -16.45 15.17 13.06
C THR A 165 -15.40 14.17 13.56
N THR A 166 -14.19 14.65 13.78
CA THR A 166 -13.06 13.87 14.30
C THR A 166 -12.11 14.77 15.10
N LYS A 167 -11.00 14.20 15.58
CA LYS A 167 -9.92 14.95 16.26
C LYS A 167 -9.46 16.13 15.41
N ALA A 168 -9.31 17.30 16.01
CA ALA A 168 -8.87 18.50 15.31
C ALA A 168 -7.51 18.28 14.63
N GLY A 169 -7.40 18.68 13.36
CA GLY A 169 -6.19 18.50 12.55
C GLY A 169 -5.96 17.07 12.06
N TRP A 170 -6.93 16.16 12.22
CA TRP A 170 -6.84 14.82 11.66
C TRP A 170 -6.66 14.87 10.14
N ARG A 171 -5.69 14.14 9.67
CA ARG A 171 -5.47 13.81 8.25
C ARG A 171 -4.75 12.48 8.16
N GLU A 172 -5.01 11.76 7.10
CA GLU A 172 -4.45 10.45 6.86
C GLU A 172 -4.16 10.26 5.39
N SER A 173 -3.01 9.69 5.10
CA SER A 173 -2.66 9.20 3.77
C SER A 173 -2.20 7.75 3.89
N ILE A 174 -2.68 6.92 3.00
CA ILE A 174 -2.41 5.47 3.01
C ILE A 174 -1.84 5.09 1.65
N ALA A 175 -0.62 4.57 1.63
CA ALA A 175 -0.07 3.92 0.45
C ALA A 175 -0.32 2.41 0.52
N LEU A 176 -0.77 1.87 -0.60
CA LEU A 176 -0.93 0.45 -0.87
C LEU A 176 0.24 -0.01 -1.74
N PHE A 177 0.94 -1.03 -1.30
CA PHE A 177 2.01 -1.69 -2.07
C PHE A 177 1.67 -3.16 -2.27
N ILE A 178 1.66 -3.61 -3.52
CA ILE A 178 1.29 -4.96 -3.89
C ILE A 178 2.47 -5.65 -4.58
N CYS A 179 2.86 -6.79 -4.06
CA CYS A 179 3.80 -7.70 -4.69
C CYS A 179 3.03 -8.85 -5.34
N PRO A 180 2.90 -8.91 -6.68
CA PRO A 180 2.36 -10.08 -7.34
C PRO A 180 3.24 -11.31 -7.06
N VAL A 181 2.65 -12.37 -6.54
CA VAL A 181 3.34 -13.64 -6.28
C VAL A 181 3.14 -14.61 -7.44
N THR A 182 1.90 -14.65 -7.94
CA THR A 182 1.50 -15.34 -9.18
C THR A 182 0.51 -14.44 -9.93
N PRO A 183 0.04 -14.82 -11.14
CA PRO A 183 -1.04 -14.08 -11.80
C PRO A 183 -2.33 -13.96 -11.00
N GLU A 184 -2.57 -14.85 -10.03
CA GLU A 184 -3.82 -14.95 -9.25
C GLU A 184 -3.62 -14.77 -7.73
N THR A 185 -2.41 -14.49 -7.28
CA THR A 185 -2.11 -14.30 -5.86
C THR A 185 -1.15 -13.14 -5.66
N SER A 186 -1.36 -12.40 -4.59
CA SER A 186 -0.57 -11.21 -4.26
C SER A 186 -0.27 -11.13 -2.77
N ARG A 187 0.78 -10.40 -2.42
CA ARG A 187 1.09 -10.01 -1.05
C ARG A 187 1.03 -8.50 -0.92
N VAL A 188 0.33 -8.02 0.10
CA VAL A 188 -0.08 -6.61 0.25
C VAL A 188 0.47 -6.01 1.53
N TRP A 189 0.92 -4.78 1.45
CA TRP A 189 1.25 -3.92 2.60
C TRP A 189 0.56 -2.58 2.47
N PHE A 190 0.15 -2.04 3.61
CA PHE A 190 -0.26 -0.64 3.73
C PHE A 190 0.80 0.14 4.50
N ARG A 191 1.15 1.32 4.00
CA ARG A 191 1.92 2.32 4.71
C ARG A 191 1.00 3.45 5.12
N LEU A 192 0.68 3.54 6.40
CA LEU A 192 -0.11 4.62 6.96
C LEU A 192 0.77 5.81 7.26
N ALA A 193 0.27 7.00 6.96
CA ALA A 193 0.79 8.28 7.42
C ALA A 193 -0.38 9.06 8.04
N VAL A 194 -0.40 9.17 9.36
CA VAL A 194 -1.57 9.63 10.13
C VAL A 194 -1.19 10.69 11.16
N ALA A 195 -2.03 11.74 11.29
CA ALA A 195 -1.85 12.82 12.27
C ALA A 195 -2.31 12.39 13.67
N ASP A 196 -1.82 11.25 14.14
CA ASP A 196 -2.10 10.71 15.47
C ASP A 196 -0.82 10.16 16.11
N PHE A 197 -0.35 10.83 17.16
CA PHE A 197 0.82 10.46 17.95
C PHE A 197 0.45 9.93 19.34
N ASP A 198 -0.83 9.95 19.68
CA ASP A 198 -1.31 9.60 21.02
C ASP A 198 -1.78 8.15 21.10
N SER A 199 -2.44 7.66 20.03
CA SER A 199 -2.97 6.29 20.00
C SER A 199 -1.83 5.26 19.91
N PRO A 200 -1.97 4.08 20.56
CA PRO A 200 -1.04 2.98 20.35
C PRO A 200 -1.00 2.52 18.88
N ASP A 201 0.17 2.09 18.39
CA ASP A 201 0.33 1.53 17.04
C ASP A 201 -0.69 0.44 16.75
N ALA A 202 -0.87 -0.46 17.72
CA ALA A 202 -1.77 -1.60 17.58
C ALA A 202 -3.23 -1.19 17.32
N GLN A 203 -3.70 -0.06 17.85
CA GLN A 203 -5.08 0.40 17.60
C GLN A 203 -5.24 0.94 16.18
N LEU A 204 -4.25 1.68 15.69
CA LEU A 204 -4.26 2.20 14.30
C LEU A 204 -4.13 1.06 13.29
N GLN A 205 -3.26 0.10 13.58
CA GLN A 205 -3.09 -1.11 12.76
C GLN A 205 -4.35 -1.98 12.76
N GLU A 206 -5.02 -2.15 13.91
CA GLU A 206 -6.25 -2.94 14.04
C GLU A 206 -7.41 -2.32 13.26
N PHE A 207 -7.53 -0.99 13.25
CA PHE A 207 -8.54 -0.32 12.44
C PHE A 207 -8.33 -0.64 10.95
N GLN A 208 -7.11 -0.46 10.44
CA GLN A 208 -6.77 -0.77 9.04
C GLN A 208 -6.95 -2.25 8.73
N HIS A 209 -6.54 -3.13 9.65
CA HIS A 209 -6.71 -4.58 9.51
C HIS A 209 -8.20 -4.96 9.40
N THR A 210 -9.04 -4.40 10.24
CA THR A 210 -10.48 -4.65 10.22
C THR A 210 -11.10 -4.28 8.87
N ILE A 211 -10.76 -3.10 8.33
CA ILE A 211 -11.26 -2.67 7.02
C ILE A 211 -10.79 -3.62 5.93
N PHE A 212 -9.49 -3.95 5.86
CA PHE A 212 -8.98 -4.83 4.82
C PHE A 212 -9.53 -6.27 4.90
N CYS A 213 -9.76 -6.79 6.10
CA CYS A 213 -10.37 -8.12 6.27
C CYS A 213 -11.83 -8.18 5.81
N GLN A 214 -12.52 -7.05 5.64
CA GLN A 214 -13.84 -6.99 5.01
C GLN A 214 -13.71 -7.08 3.47
N ASP A 215 -12.67 -6.51 2.88
CA ASP A 215 -12.40 -6.57 1.43
C ASP A 215 -11.91 -7.94 0.97
N GLN A 216 -11.07 -8.58 1.75
CA GLN A 216 -10.36 -9.80 1.35
C GLN A 216 -11.27 -10.90 0.82
N PRO A 217 -12.39 -11.29 1.49
CA PRO A 217 -13.30 -12.31 0.98
C PRO A 217 -13.95 -11.92 -0.35
N VAL A 218 -14.23 -10.64 -0.56
CA VAL A 218 -14.81 -10.12 -1.81
C VAL A 218 -13.79 -10.22 -2.93
N LEU A 219 -12.57 -9.76 -2.70
CA LEU A 219 -11.44 -9.87 -3.65
C LEU A 219 -11.21 -11.33 -4.07
N GLU A 220 -11.15 -12.23 -3.11
CA GLU A 220 -10.88 -13.64 -3.34
C GLU A 220 -12.03 -14.39 -4.03
N SER A 221 -13.25 -13.85 -4.01
CA SER A 221 -14.42 -14.42 -4.65
C SER A 221 -14.59 -14.00 -6.12
N GLN A 222 -13.92 -12.95 -6.57
CA GLN A 222 -14.10 -12.40 -7.92
C GLN A 222 -13.55 -13.32 -9.02
N GLN A 223 -14.19 -13.27 -10.20
CA GLN A 223 -13.77 -13.98 -11.41
C GLN A 223 -13.83 -13.02 -12.61
N PRO A 224 -12.84 -13.03 -13.52
CA PRO A 224 -11.51 -13.64 -13.34
C PRO A 224 -10.73 -12.97 -12.21
N LYS A 225 -9.80 -13.72 -11.64
CA LYS A 225 -8.91 -13.21 -10.56
C LYS A 225 -7.87 -12.23 -11.06
#